data_516f5e0641fee0b50cb224182d9351b5
#
_entry.id   516f5e0641fee0b50cb224182d9351b5
#
_cell.length_a   1.000
_cell.length_b   1.000
_cell.length_c   1.000
_cell.angle_alpha   90.00
_cell.angle_beta   90.00
_cell.angle_gamma   90.00
#
_symmetry.space_group_name_H-M   'P 1'
#
loop_
_entity.id
_entity.type
_entity.pdbx_description
1 polymer ?
#
loop_
_entity_poly.entity_id
_entity_poly.type
_entity_poly.pdbx_seq_one_letter_code
_entity_poly.pdbx_strand_id
1 'polypeptide(L)'
;MDLMQVLLDAMSNPLSYSIIFFIYVVLAAVILPIPVEIGLFNPELPQPLRWILPILILAVGKGVGAYIVYNIGYRARRKLKKLSMGGDLTTRIVEAAERFVRRYGHIGLFIIMSIPLMIDSVSLYLFSLLNPHDQETSLAERTFVVINIAAGAVRGIIILAIAYWIGVRLTG
;
A
#
# COMPACT_ATOMS: atom_id res chain seq x y z
N MET A 1 -23.00 -7.46 -1.44
CA MET A 1 -22.04 -8.08 -2.38
C MET A 1 -20.67 -7.88 -1.78
N ASP A 2 -20.03 -8.96 -1.34
CA ASP A 2 -18.72 -8.86 -0.66
C ASP A 2 -17.62 -8.73 -1.72
N LEU A 3 -16.78 -7.71 -1.60
CA LEU A 3 -15.67 -7.45 -2.53
C LEU A 3 -14.73 -8.67 -2.66
N MET A 4 -14.61 -9.44 -1.59
CA MET A 4 -13.83 -10.68 -1.59
C MET A 4 -14.47 -11.75 -2.47
N GLN A 5 -15.81 -11.92 -2.42
CA GLN A 5 -16.51 -12.86 -3.29
C GLN A 5 -16.36 -12.49 -4.77
N VAL A 6 -16.48 -11.20 -5.08
CA VAL A 6 -16.27 -10.71 -6.46
C VAL A 6 -14.86 -11.03 -6.96
N LEU A 7 -13.84 -10.92 -6.10
CA LEU A 7 -12.46 -11.29 -6.44
C LEU A 7 -12.32 -12.80 -6.66
N LEU A 8 -12.92 -13.62 -5.81
CA LEU A 8 -12.88 -15.08 -5.92
C LEU A 8 -13.59 -15.57 -7.20
N ASP A 9 -14.75 -15.01 -7.50
CA ASP A 9 -15.50 -15.33 -8.71
C ASP A 9 -14.75 -14.94 -9.99
N ALA A 10 -13.91 -13.92 -9.92
CA ALA A 10 -13.10 -13.47 -11.05
C ALA A 10 -11.86 -14.32 -11.30
N MET A 11 -11.46 -15.20 -10.38
CA MET A 11 -10.23 -15.98 -10.49
C MET A 11 -10.18 -16.91 -11.70
N SER A 12 -11.35 -17.36 -12.18
CA SER A 12 -11.48 -18.24 -13.36
C SER A 12 -11.07 -17.58 -14.69
N ASN A 13 -11.09 -16.24 -14.75
CA ASN A 13 -10.71 -15.49 -15.95
C ASN A 13 -9.54 -14.55 -15.64
N PRO A 14 -8.35 -14.74 -16.25
CA PRO A 14 -7.17 -13.95 -15.97
C PRO A 14 -7.35 -12.44 -16.16
N LEU A 15 -8.15 -12.03 -17.14
CA LEU A 15 -8.42 -10.61 -17.42
C LEU A 15 -9.32 -10.00 -16.33
N SER A 16 -10.42 -10.67 -16.02
CA SER A 16 -11.36 -10.24 -14.96
C SER A 16 -10.66 -10.18 -13.61
N TYR A 17 -9.88 -11.21 -13.29
CA TYR A 17 -9.05 -11.25 -12.08
C TYR A 17 -8.10 -10.06 -12.01
N SER A 18 -7.37 -9.77 -13.11
CA SER A 18 -6.39 -8.68 -13.12
C SER A 18 -7.03 -7.32 -12.83
N ILE A 19 -8.17 -7.03 -13.45
CA ILE A 19 -8.90 -5.78 -13.27
C ILE A 19 -9.46 -5.68 -11.85
N ILE A 20 -10.13 -6.72 -11.37
CA ILE A 20 -10.78 -6.72 -10.06
C ILE A 20 -9.74 -6.68 -8.95
N PHE A 21 -8.66 -7.47 -9.06
CA PHE A 21 -7.59 -7.46 -8.07
C PHE A 21 -6.87 -6.11 -8.04
N PHE A 22 -6.64 -5.48 -9.18
CA PHE A 22 -6.07 -4.13 -9.23
C PHE A 22 -6.96 -3.12 -8.50
N ILE A 23 -8.28 -3.10 -8.79
CA ILE A 23 -9.23 -2.23 -8.11
C ILE A 23 -9.24 -2.51 -6.61
N TYR A 24 -9.23 -3.79 -6.22
CA TYR A 24 -9.19 -4.22 -4.82
C TYR A 24 -7.96 -3.67 -4.09
N VAL A 25 -6.76 -3.76 -4.70
CA VAL A 25 -5.51 -3.24 -4.13
C VAL A 25 -5.56 -1.72 -3.98
N VAL A 26 -6.06 -1.01 -4.99
CA VAL A 26 -6.21 0.46 -4.93
C VAL A 26 -7.17 0.86 -3.81
N LEU A 27 -8.33 0.20 -3.70
CA LEU A 27 -9.31 0.48 -2.64
C LEU A 27 -8.75 0.17 -1.24
N ALA A 28 -8.01 -0.92 -1.10
CA ALA A 28 -7.33 -1.28 0.15
C ALA A 28 -6.30 -0.22 0.59
N ALA A 29 -5.59 0.35 -0.37
CA ALA A 29 -4.63 1.41 -0.09
C ALA A 29 -5.31 2.73 0.29
N VAL A 30 -6.45 3.06 -0.31
CA VAL A 30 -7.09 4.39 -0.17
C VAL A 30 -8.12 4.43 0.96
N ILE A 31 -8.95 3.41 1.10
CA ILE A 31 -10.16 3.49 1.95
C ILE A 31 -10.26 2.33 2.95
N LEU A 32 -9.98 1.11 2.52
CA LEU A 32 -10.38 -0.10 3.23
C LEU A 32 -9.20 -0.82 3.87
N PRO A 33 -9.24 -1.12 5.18
CA PRO A 33 -8.24 -1.94 5.84
C PRO A 33 -8.49 -3.44 5.54
N ILE A 34 -8.40 -3.82 4.26
CA ILE A 34 -8.62 -5.21 3.82
C ILE A 34 -7.31 -5.90 3.46
N PRO A 35 -7.20 -7.21 3.76
CA PRO A 35 -6.00 -7.96 3.45
C PRO A 35 -5.90 -8.20 1.93
N VAL A 36 -4.94 -7.57 1.29
CA VAL A 36 -4.66 -7.73 -0.15
C VAL A 36 -3.99 -9.07 -0.48
N GLU A 37 -3.50 -9.75 0.54
CA GLU A 37 -2.77 -11.01 0.44
C GLU A 37 -3.59 -12.11 -0.20
N ILE A 38 -4.89 -12.12 0.02
CA ILE A 38 -5.83 -13.14 -0.52
C ILE A 38 -5.79 -13.14 -2.05
N GLY A 39 -5.69 -11.96 -2.66
CA GLY A 39 -5.62 -11.85 -4.11
C GLY A 39 -4.31 -12.34 -4.73
N LEU A 40 -3.25 -12.58 -3.93
CA LEU A 40 -2.00 -13.14 -4.46
C LEU A 40 -2.11 -14.62 -4.82
N PHE A 41 -3.12 -15.32 -4.30
CA PHE A 41 -3.29 -16.75 -4.47
C PHE A 41 -4.38 -17.03 -5.50
N ASN A 42 -4.02 -17.10 -6.78
CA ASN A 42 -4.93 -17.52 -7.82
C ASN A 42 -4.45 -18.86 -8.42
N PRO A 43 -5.10 -20.00 -8.09
CA PRO A 43 -4.71 -21.31 -8.56
C PRO A 43 -5.05 -21.54 -10.05
N GLU A 44 -5.98 -20.79 -10.60
CA GLU A 44 -6.44 -20.92 -12.00
C GLU A 44 -5.43 -20.38 -13.01
N LEU A 45 -4.46 -19.56 -12.56
CA LEU A 45 -3.45 -19.02 -13.45
C LEU A 45 -2.40 -20.06 -13.82
N PRO A 46 -2.03 -20.17 -15.12
CA PRO A 46 -0.95 -21.06 -15.56
C PRO A 46 0.42 -20.57 -15.06
N GLN A 47 1.36 -21.50 -14.91
CA GLN A 47 2.75 -21.12 -14.63
C GLN A 47 3.44 -20.58 -15.89
N PRO A 48 4.32 -19.58 -15.80
CA PRO A 48 4.78 -18.87 -14.58
C PRO A 48 3.89 -17.67 -14.17
N LEU A 49 2.80 -17.42 -14.89
CA LEU A 49 1.93 -16.25 -14.71
C LEU A 49 1.36 -16.16 -13.29
N ARG A 50 1.09 -17.31 -12.66
CA ARG A 50 0.59 -17.45 -11.28
C ARG A 50 1.45 -16.70 -10.24
N TRP A 51 2.74 -16.57 -10.47
CA TRP A 51 3.67 -15.90 -9.57
C TRP A 51 3.89 -14.44 -9.93
N ILE A 52 4.00 -14.15 -11.21
CA ILE A 52 4.42 -12.84 -11.70
C ILE A 52 3.25 -11.86 -11.71
N LEU A 53 2.11 -12.28 -12.25
CA LEU A 53 0.97 -11.38 -12.47
C LEU A 53 0.40 -10.78 -11.17
N PRO A 54 0.14 -11.57 -10.10
CA PRO A 54 -0.36 -11.01 -8.84
C PRO A 54 0.63 -10.01 -8.20
N ILE A 55 1.94 -10.29 -8.26
CA ILE A 55 2.96 -9.37 -7.75
C ILE A 55 2.95 -8.06 -8.52
N LEU A 56 2.88 -8.10 -9.84
CA LEU A 56 2.82 -6.90 -10.67
C LEU A 56 1.56 -6.08 -10.39
N ILE A 57 0.41 -6.73 -10.28
CA ILE A 57 -0.85 -6.06 -9.98
C ILE A 57 -0.78 -5.41 -8.59
N LEU A 58 -0.27 -6.13 -7.58
CA LEU A 58 -0.09 -5.59 -6.23
C LEU A 58 0.84 -4.38 -6.24
N ALA A 59 1.99 -4.48 -6.92
CA ALA A 59 2.97 -3.40 -6.98
C ALA A 59 2.39 -2.14 -7.64
N VAL A 60 1.79 -2.29 -8.81
CA VAL A 60 1.20 -1.16 -9.56
C VAL A 60 -0.01 -0.57 -8.83
N GLY A 61 -0.89 -1.43 -8.30
CA GLY A 61 -2.05 -1.00 -7.52
C GLY A 61 -1.68 -0.22 -6.26
N LYS A 62 -0.64 -0.66 -5.54
CA LYS A 62 -0.08 0.10 -4.39
C LYS A 62 0.51 1.43 -4.82
N GLY A 63 1.16 1.49 -5.98
CA GLY A 63 1.66 2.74 -6.54
C GLY A 63 0.54 3.75 -6.84
N VAL A 64 -0.54 3.29 -7.49
CA VAL A 64 -1.71 4.13 -7.79
C VAL A 64 -2.42 4.56 -6.50
N GLY A 65 -2.62 3.64 -5.56
CA GLY A 65 -3.19 3.96 -4.24
C GLY A 65 -2.35 4.97 -3.48
N ALA A 66 -1.03 4.81 -3.48
CA ALA A 66 -0.09 5.75 -2.86
C ALA A 66 -0.16 7.15 -3.50
N TYR A 67 -0.26 7.23 -4.82
CA TYR A 67 -0.46 8.50 -5.53
C TYR A 67 -1.73 9.23 -5.07
N ILE A 68 -2.85 8.51 -4.99
CA ILE A 68 -4.13 9.06 -4.55
C ILE A 68 -4.03 9.55 -3.11
N VAL A 69 -3.50 8.71 -2.20
CA VAL A 69 -3.38 9.05 -0.78
C VAL A 69 -2.41 10.20 -0.55
N TYR A 70 -1.30 10.25 -1.30
CA TYR A 70 -0.36 11.37 -1.24
C TYR A 70 -1.05 12.70 -1.53
N ASN A 71 -1.83 12.76 -2.59
CA ASN A 71 -2.56 13.97 -2.98
C ASN A 71 -3.67 14.35 -1.98
N ILE A 72 -4.36 13.37 -1.42
CA ILE A 72 -5.36 13.60 -0.35
C ILE A 72 -4.67 14.14 0.90
N GLY A 73 -3.58 13.49 1.35
CA GLY A 73 -2.83 13.89 2.53
C GLY A 73 -2.23 15.30 2.40
N TYR A 74 -1.68 15.62 1.23
CA TYR A 74 -1.19 16.96 0.92
C TYR A 74 -2.27 18.03 1.10
N ARG A 75 -3.45 17.80 0.54
CA ARG A 75 -4.59 18.73 0.66
C ARG A 75 -5.11 18.83 2.11
N ALA A 76 -5.20 17.69 2.80
CA ALA A 76 -5.66 17.62 4.18
C ALA A 76 -4.69 18.36 5.12
N ARG A 77 -3.38 18.13 4.99
CA ARG A 77 -2.36 18.82 5.78
C ARG A 77 -2.44 20.34 5.63
N ARG A 78 -2.60 20.83 4.41
CA ARG A 78 -2.73 22.27 4.13
C ARG A 78 -3.93 22.90 4.86
N LYS A 79 -5.03 22.15 4.99
CA LYS A 79 -6.21 22.57 5.78
C LYS A 79 -5.94 22.48 7.28
N LEU A 80 -5.32 21.39 7.76
CA LEU A 80 -4.98 21.20 9.16
C LEU A 80 -4.02 22.27 9.67
N LYS A 81 -3.01 22.66 8.90
CA LYS A 81 -2.05 23.74 9.26
C LYS A 81 -2.76 25.09 9.45
N LYS A 82 -3.89 25.33 8.77
CA LYS A 82 -4.72 26.52 8.96
C LYS A 82 -5.62 26.44 10.21
N LEU A 83 -5.96 25.24 10.66
CA LEU A 83 -6.85 24.99 11.80
C LEU A 83 -6.09 24.71 13.11
N SER A 84 -4.80 24.38 13.03
CA SER A 84 -3.94 24.01 14.17
C SER A 84 -3.46 25.24 14.96
N MET A 85 -4.39 26.01 15.50
CA MET A 85 -4.13 27.07 16.47
C MET A 85 -4.58 26.70 17.90
N GLY A 86 -4.50 25.40 18.29
CA GLY A 86 -4.95 25.07 19.62
C GLY A 86 -4.68 23.64 20.08
N GLY A 87 -3.61 23.46 20.88
CA GLY A 87 -3.41 22.26 21.67
C GLY A 87 -1.96 21.79 21.72
N ASP A 88 -1.29 21.98 22.86
CA ASP A 88 0.13 21.65 23.07
C ASP A 88 0.45 20.15 22.82
N LEU A 89 -0.45 19.23 23.19
CA LEU A 89 -0.30 17.79 22.99
C LEU A 89 -0.34 17.37 21.51
N THR A 90 -1.26 17.93 20.74
CA THR A 90 -1.41 17.65 19.32
C THR A 90 -0.18 18.12 18.55
N THR A 91 0.36 19.26 18.90
CA THR A 91 1.57 19.83 18.29
C THR A 91 2.78 18.94 18.55
N ARG A 92 2.97 18.44 19.78
CA ARG A 92 4.08 17.54 20.14
C ARG A 92 4.04 16.20 19.38
N ILE A 93 2.86 15.60 19.22
CA ILE A 93 2.69 14.35 18.48
C ILE A 93 3.02 14.57 17.00
N VAL A 94 2.52 15.65 16.42
CA VAL A 94 2.79 15.98 15.00
C VAL A 94 4.28 16.23 14.79
N GLU A 95 4.94 17.01 15.66
CA GLU A 95 6.38 17.28 15.57
C GLU A 95 7.24 16.03 15.76
N ALA A 96 6.87 15.11 16.65
CA ALA A 96 7.58 13.86 16.85
C ALA A 96 7.47 12.96 15.60
N ALA A 97 6.28 12.88 15.03
CA ALA A 97 6.02 12.10 13.83
C ALA A 97 6.66 12.72 12.58
N GLU A 98 6.68 14.07 12.47
CA GLU A 98 7.43 14.75 11.40
C GLU A 98 8.95 14.51 11.51
N ARG A 99 9.50 14.51 12.73
CA ARG A 99 10.91 14.14 12.95
C ARG A 99 11.20 12.71 12.52
N PHE A 100 10.30 11.78 12.81
CA PHE A 100 10.43 10.39 12.36
C PHE A 100 10.40 10.26 10.83
N VAL A 101 9.44 10.90 10.17
CA VAL A 101 9.34 10.90 8.70
C VAL A 101 10.56 11.57 8.07
N ARG A 102 11.08 12.65 8.63
CA ARG A 102 12.31 13.30 8.15
C ARG A 102 13.54 12.41 8.27
N ARG A 103 13.66 11.67 9.36
CA ARG A 103 14.84 10.85 9.63
C ARG A 103 14.84 9.54 8.86
N TYR A 104 13.68 8.92 8.72
CA TYR A 104 13.53 7.57 8.18
C TYR A 104 12.58 7.49 6.98
N GLY A 105 12.07 8.62 6.48
CA GLY A 105 10.94 8.68 5.55
C GLY A 105 10.99 7.70 4.39
N HIS A 106 12.10 7.64 3.66
CA HIS A 106 12.24 6.71 2.53
C HIS A 106 12.34 5.26 2.99
N ILE A 107 13.24 5.00 3.93
CA ILE A 107 13.53 3.65 4.44
C ILE A 107 12.37 3.16 5.32
N GLY A 108 11.87 4.02 6.21
CA GLY A 108 10.75 3.70 7.09
C GLY A 108 9.48 3.38 6.31
N LEU A 109 9.14 4.17 5.31
CA LEU A 109 8.02 3.91 4.41
C LEU A 109 8.20 2.56 3.69
N PHE A 110 9.38 2.31 3.09
CA PHE A 110 9.65 1.07 2.38
C PHE A 110 9.52 -0.15 3.29
N ILE A 111 10.14 -0.12 4.47
CA ILE A 111 10.09 -1.24 5.42
C ILE A 111 8.65 -1.52 5.85
N ILE A 112 7.93 -0.49 6.32
CA ILE A 112 6.56 -0.64 6.82
C ILE A 112 5.64 -1.17 5.72
N MET A 113 5.74 -0.64 4.50
CA MET A 113 4.89 -1.05 3.38
C MET A 113 5.27 -2.41 2.80
N SER A 114 6.45 -2.94 3.13
CA SER A 114 6.89 -4.29 2.74
C SER A 114 6.45 -5.38 3.71
N ILE A 115 6.03 -5.01 4.94
CA ILE A 115 5.59 -5.98 5.95
C ILE A 115 4.25 -6.61 5.52
N PRO A 116 4.16 -7.97 5.47
CA PRO A 116 2.90 -8.67 5.25
C PRO A 116 1.86 -8.32 6.32
N LEU A 117 0.58 -8.36 5.95
CA LEU A 117 -0.57 -8.11 6.84
C LEU A 117 -0.63 -6.70 7.45
N MET A 118 0.25 -5.78 7.04
CA MET A 118 0.19 -4.38 7.47
C MET A 118 -0.98 -3.66 6.77
N ILE A 119 -1.71 -2.84 7.53
CA ILE A 119 -2.81 -2.03 7.00
C ILE A 119 -2.23 -0.87 6.19
N ASP A 120 -2.32 -0.98 4.87
CA ASP A 120 -1.73 -0.03 3.92
C ASP A 120 -2.29 1.39 4.07
N SER A 121 -3.62 1.52 4.18
CA SER A 121 -4.27 2.83 4.25
C SER A 121 -3.76 3.65 5.44
N VAL A 122 -3.68 3.07 6.64
CA VAL A 122 -3.20 3.78 7.83
C VAL A 122 -1.78 4.29 7.64
N SER A 123 -0.88 3.43 7.18
CA SER A 123 0.53 3.79 6.97
C SER A 123 0.69 4.86 5.89
N LEU A 124 -0.02 4.74 4.77
CA LEU A 124 0.03 5.70 3.67
C LEU A 124 -0.46 7.08 4.11
N TYR A 125 -1.61 7.15 4.81
CA TYR A 125 -2.13 8.42 5.32
C TYR A 125 -1.19 9.04 6.36
N LEU A 126 -0.63 8.22 7.28
CA LEU A 126 0.31 8.70 8.26
C LEU A 126 1.53 9.37 7.59
N PHE A 127 2.20 8.65 6.69
CA PHE A 127 3.36 9.20 5.99
C PHE A 127 3.01 10.38 5.09
N SER A 128 1.85 10.38 4.44
CA SER A 128 1.43 11.48 3.59
C SER A 128 1.09 12.74 4.38
N LEU A 129 0.34 12.62 5.50
CA LEU A 129 -0.03 13.74 6.36
C LEU A 129 1.16 14.35 7.09
N LEU A 130 2.11 13.50 7.52
CA LEU A 130 3.28 13.92 8.30
C LEU A 130 4.48 14.31 7.43
N ASN A 131 4.38 14.13 6.12
CA ASN A 131 5.42 14.54 5.19
C ASN A 131 5.54 16.08 5.16
N PRO A 132 6.69 16.67 5.51
CA PRO A 132 6.88 18.12 5.52
C PRO A 132 7.08 18.68 4.10
N HIS A 133 6.03 18.78 3.30
CA HIS A 133 6.05 19.15 1.88
C HIS A 133 6.75 20.51 1.56
N ASP A 134 6.99 21.33 2.56
CA ASP A 134 7.59 22.66 2.41
C ASP A 134 9.12 22.65 2.65
N GLN A 135 9.77 21.49 2.78
CA GLN A 135 11.19 21.39 3.12
C GLN A 135 11.94 20.45 2.15
N GLU A 136 13.25 20.69 1.98
CA GLU A 136 14.14 19.86 1.14
C GLU A 136 14.18 18.37 1.54
N THR A 137 13.86 18.07 2.79
CA THR A 137 13.80 16.69 3.32
C THR A 137 12.45 16.00 3.10
N SER A 138 11.53 16.62 2.35
CA SER A 138 10.23 16.06 2.06
C SER A 138 10.32 14.85 1.12
N LEU A 139 9.43 13.86 1.33
CA LEU A 139 9.21 12.80 0.36
C LEU A 139 8.50 13.39 -0.86
N ALA A 140 9.20 13.50 -1.97
CA ALA A 140 8.58 13.91 -3.23
C ALA A 140 7.52 12.88 -3.65
N GLU A 141 6.44 13.33 -4.30
CA GLU A 141 5.35 12.48 -4.77
C GLU A 141 5.85 11.26 -5.57
N ARG A 142 6.75 11.51 -6.52
CA ARG A 142 7.34 10.44 -7.35
C ARG A 142 8.07 9.39 -6.50
N THR A 143 8.88 9.84 -5.54
CA THR A 143 9.62 8.97 -4.64
C THR A 143 8.68 8.17 -3.75
N PHE A 144 7.61 8.80 -3.24
CA PHE A 144 6.58 8.14 -2.44
C PHE A 144 5.90 7.02 -3.23
N VAL A 145 5.53 7.27 -4.49
CA VAL A 145 4.91 6.28 -5.38
C VAL A 145 5.88 5.14 -5.70
N VAL A 146 7.13 5.46 -6.11
CA VAL A 146 8.13 4.44 -6.46
C VAL A 146 8.46 3.53 -5.28
N ILE A 147 8.59 4.08 -4.07
CA ILE A 147 8.81 3.29 -2.86
C ILE A 147 7.66 2.32 -2.63
N ASN A 148 6.40 2.76 -2.82
CA ASN A 148 5.24 1.90 -2.63
C ASN A 148 5.12 0.81 -3.70
N ILE A 149 5.49 1.09 -4.95
CA ILE A 149 5.60 0.06 -6.00
C ILE A 149 6.64 -0.99 -5.60
N ALA A 150 7.85 -0.56 -5.22
CA ALA A 150 8.91 -1.46 -4.81
C ALA A 150 8.54 -2.28 -3.56
N ALA A 151 7.97 -1.64 -2.54
CA ALA A 151 7.49 -2.30 -1.33
C ALA A 151 6.36 -3.30 -1.62
N GLY A 152 5.45 -2.97 -2.54
CA GLY A 152 4.40 -3.88 -3.00
C GLY A 152 4.97 -5.15 -3.66
N ALA A 153 5.96 -4.98 -4.53
CA ALA A 153 6.64 -6.11 -5.17
C ALA A 153 7.35 -6.99 -4.13
N VAL A 154 8.13 -6.38 -3.22
CA VAL A 154 8.83 -7.11 -2.14
C VAL A 154 7.84 -7.84 -1.24
N ARG A 155 6.73 -7.18 -0.82
CA ARG A 155 5.68 -7.81 -0.02
C ARG A 155 5.07 -9.01 -0.72
N GLY A 156 4.73 -8.88 -2.00
CA GLY A 156 4.20 -9.99 -2.79
C GLY A 156 5.18 -11.17 -2.87
N ILE A 157 6.47 -10.89 -3.10
CA ILE A 157 7.52 -11.91 -3.12
C ILE A 157 7.64 -12.60 -1.76
N ILE A 158 7.67 -11.84 -0.65
CA ILE A 158 7.77 -12.39 0.71
C ILE A 158 6.60 -13.33 0.99
N ILE A 159 5.36 -12.91 0.69
CA ILE A 159 4.16 -13.71 0.96
C ILE A 159 4.17 -15.00 0.15
N LEU A 160 4.46 -14.93 -1.13
CA LEU A 160 4.51 -16.11 -1.98
C LEU A 160 5.68 -17.04 -1.61
N ALA A 161 6.84 -16.49 -1.24
CA ALA A 161 7.98 -17.27 -0.75
C ALA A 161 7.66 -18.00 0.57
N ILE A 162 7.00 -17.33 1.51
CA ILE A 162 6.56 -17.92 2.78
C ILE A 162 5.54 -19.03 2.50
N ALA A 163 4.56 -18.77 1.65
CA ALA A 163 3.53 -19.75 1.29
C ALA A 163 4.14 -21.01 0.65
N TYR A 164 5.11 -20.82 -0.24
CA TYR A 164 5.85 -21.93 -0.85
C TYR A 164 6.67 -22.71 0.20
N TRP A 165 7.32 -22.03 1.11
CA TRP A 165 8.20 -22.63 2.13
C TRP A 165 7.41 -23.41 3.19
N ILE A 166 6.23 -22.94 3.59
CA ILE A 166 5.32 -23.62 4.53
C ILE A 166 4.62 -24.83 3.87
N GLY A 167 4.82 -25.03 2.56
CA GLY A 167 4.23 -26.17 1.85
C GLY A 167 2.75 -25.99 1.53
N VAL A 168 2.26 -24.76 1.53
CA VAL A 168 1.00 -24.41 0.86
C VAL A 168 1.24 -24.64 -0.63
N ARG A 169 1.18 -25.92 -1.03
CA ARG A 169 1.20 -26.27 -2.43
C ARG A 169 -0.07 -25.70 -3.04
N LEU A 170 0.10 -24.68 -3.87
CA LEU A 170 -0.93 -24.22 -4.78
C LEU A 170 -1.08 -25.28 -5.88
N THR A 171 -1.42 -26.50 -5.47
CA THR A 171 -1.72 -27.61 -6.36
C THR A 171 -3.16 -27.43 -6.80
N GLY A 172 -3.35 -27.01 -8.01
CA GLY A 172 -4.53 -27.30 -8.77
C GLY A 172 -4.29 -28.59 -9.54
#